data_ba539ade53f54f0d0dbc9bbffa1703a1
#
_entry.id   ba539ade53f54f0d0dbc9bbffa1703a1
#
_cell.length_a   1.000
_cell.length_b   1.000
_cell.length_c   1.000
_cell.angle_alpha   90.00
_cell.angle_beta   90.00
_cell.angle_gamma   90.00
#
_symmetry.space_group_name_H-M   'P 1'
#
loop_
_entity.id
_entity.type
_entity.pdbx_description
1 polymer ?
#
loop_
_entity_poly.entity_id
_entity_poly.type
_entity_poly.pdbx_seq_one_letter_code
_entity_poly.pdbx_strand_id
1 'polypeptide(L)'
;MEKKNSCIGRMLSANSRECVVSALTPQNEIPAFGSMLRIPMGAGQPEIYGIVTDITLEEDGFLRQIASSAGISEEVIRDAQENRSVPIVIRVCFIGYMEEDRVLHLLPPRPPVTLTEIYPCSVREICEFTRKFGYLRHIMNVTGLPAGELLAVHLRQTAMAHVQAGDNDWALRAIDEVMDLLAGDPAALITVMGAVGDADIFE
;
A
#
# COMPACT_ATOMS: atom_id res chain seq x y z
N MET A 1 21.26 -11.83 -4.50
CA MET A 1 20.07 -12.68 -4.81
C MET A 1 18.87 -11.79 -4.56
N GLU A 2 18.24 -11.28 -5.62
CA GLU A 2 16.95 -10.60 -5.48
C GLU A 2 15.95 -11.61 -4.90
N LYS A 3 15.35 -11.26 -3.76
CA LYS A 3 14.22 -12.01 -3.21
C LYS A 3 13.13 -11.96 -4.29
N LYS A 4 12.86 -13.07 -4.93
CA LYS A 4 11.75 -13.20 -5.89
C LYS A 4 10.51 -12.68 -5.18
N ASN A 5 9.94 -11.56 -5.64
CA ASN A 5 8.73 -10.98 -5.04
C ASN A 5 7.65 -12.06 -5.00
N SER A 6 7.43 -12.63 -3.82
CA SER A 6 6.39 -13.66 -3.64
C SER A 6 5.02 -13.00 -3.71
N CYS A 7 4.05 -13.70 -4.29
CA CYS A 7 2.66 -13.29 -4.29
C CYS A 7 2.18 -13.09 -2.85
N ILE A 8 1.62 -11.92 -2.54
CA ILE A 8 1.08 -11.61 -1.21
C ILE A 8 -0.35 -12.11 -1.02
N GLY A 9 -1.09 -12.27 -2.10
CA GLY A 9 -2.49 -12.64 -2.04
C GLY A 9 -3.17 -12.66 -3.40
N ARG A 10 -4.46 -12.97 -3.37
CA ARG A 10 -5.33 -12.96 -4.55
C ARG A 10 -6.49 -12.00 -4.37
N MET A 11 -6.82 -11.34 -5.44
CA MET A 11 -7.91 -10.37 -5.46
C MET A 11 -9.27 -11.05 -5.28
N LEU A 12 -10.07 -10.52 -4.36
CA LEU A 12 -11.45 -10.93 -4.12
C LEU A 12 -12.43 -10.13 -4.98
N SER A 13 -12.27 -8.81 -4.97
CA SER A 13 -13.14 -7.89 -5.70
C SER A 13 -12.37 -6.64 -6.12
N ALA A 14 -12.84 -5.97 -7.16
CA ALA A 14 -12.28 -4.71 -7.63
C ALA A 14 -13.36 -3.82 -8.25
N ASN A 15 -13.09 -2.53 -8.26
CA ASN A 15 -13.77 -1.52 -9.05
C ASN A 15 -12.74 -0.68 -9.82
N SER A 16 -13.12 0.45 -10.39
CA SER A 16 -12.20 1.31 -11.15
C SER A 16 -11.17 2.05 -10.30
N ARG A 17 -11.29 2.07 -8.97
CA ARG A 17 -10.42 2.85 -8.06
C ARG A 17 -9.65 2.02 -7.07
N GLU A 18 -10.15 0.84 -6.73
CA GLU A 18 -9.58 0.02 -5.66
C GLU A 18 -9.85 -1.46 -5.86
N CYS A 19 -9.11 -2.29 -5.15
CA CYS A 19 -9.40 -3.71 -5.00
C CYS A 19 -9.26 -4.18 -3.56
N VAL A 20 -9.85 -5.34 -3.30
CA VAL A 20 -9.79 -6.07 -2.04
C VAL A 20 -9.07 -7.39 -2.29
N VAL A 21 -8.10 -7.71 -1.46
CA VAL A 21 -7.18 -8.84 -1.59
C VAL A 21 -7.29 -9.73 -0.37
N SER A 22 -7.39 -11.04 -0.57
CA SER A 22 -7.17 -12.02 0.51
C SER A 22 -5.69 -12.35 0.56
N ALA A 23 -5.05 -12.11 1.69
CA ALA A 23 -3.64 -12.42 1.88
C ALA A 23 -3.41 -13.94 1.93
N LEU A 24 -2.30 -14.37 1.33
CA LEU A 24 -1.81 -15.76 1.38
C LEU A 24 -0.53 -15.86 2.22
N THR A 25 0.05 -14.73 2.59
CA THR A 25 1.27 -14.65 3.39
C THR A 25 0.95 -14.58 4.88
N PRO A 26 1.86 -15.05 5.75
CA PRO A 26 1.75 -14.86 7.19
C PRO A 26 1.63 -13.38 7.57
N GLN A 27 1.03 -13.09 8.71
CA GLN A 27 0.76 -11.73 9.18
C GLN A 27 2.01 -10.84 9.23
N ASN A 28 3.16 -11.40 9.59
CA ASN A 28 4.44 -10.69 9.66
C ASN A 28 5.09 -10.39 8.30
N GLU A 29 4.56 -10.93 7.21
CA GLU A 29 5.05 -10.72 5.84
C GLU A 29 4.09 -9.87 5.00
N ILE A 30 2.99 -9.39 5.60
CA ILE A 30 2.01 -8.54 4.92
C ILE A 30 2.65 -7.17 4.63
N PRO A 31 2.42 -6.61 3.42
CA PRO A 31 2.84 -5.24 3.12
C PRO A 31 2.22 -4.25 4.10
N ALA A 32 3.01 -3.32 4.59
CA ALA A 32 2.55 -2.29 5.51
C ALA A 32 1.57 -1.31 4.84
N PHE A 33 0.79 -0.62 5.66
CA PHE A 33 -0.01 0.53 5.22
C PHE A 33 0.86 1.52 4.43
N GLY A 34 0.35 2.03 3.30
CA GLY A 34 1.11 2.92 2.40
C GLY A 34 2.06 2.23 1.42
N SER A 35 2.30 0.91 1.53
CA SER A 35 3.19 0.18 0.62
C SER A 35 2.64 0.09 -0.79
N MET A 36 3.53 0.17 -1.78
CA MET A 36 3.19 0.00 -3.19
C MET A 36 3.09 -1.47 -3.60
N LEU A 37 2.03 -1.77 -4.33
CA LEU A 37 1.74 -3.10 -4.88
C LEU A 37 1.57 -3.05 -6.39
N ARG A 38 1.93 -4.15 -7.05
CA ARG A 38 1.78 -4.37 -8.47
C ARG A 38 0.74 -5.45 -8.74
N ILE A 39 -0.15 -5.20 -9.69
CA ILE A 39 -1.27 -6.05 -10.06
C ILE A 39 -1.18 -6.32 -11.57
N PRO A 40 -0.62 -7.46 -12.00
CA PRO A 40 -0.50 -7.80 -13.40
C PRO A 40 -1.87 -8.13 -14.00
N MET A 41 -2.18 -7.58 -15.18
CA MET A 41 -3.44 -7.84 -15.88
C MET A 41 -3.34 -8.99 -16.89
N GLY A 42 -2.15 -9.55 -17.09
CA GLY A 42 -1.85 -10.60 -18.05
C GLY A 42 -0.96 -10.14 -19.21
N ALA A 43 -0.57 -11.06 -20.06
CA ALA A 43 0.34 -10.78 -21.16
C ALA A 43 -0.26 -9.73 -22.13
N GLY A 44 0.51 -8.69 -22.43
CA GLY A 44 0.10 -7.59 -23.32
C GLY A 44 -0.99 -6.67 -22.78
N GLN A 45 -1.31 -6.79 -21.50
CA GLN A 45 -2.21 -5.89 -20.78
C GLN A 45 -1.39 -4.97 -19.85
N PRO A 46 -1.94 -3.80 -19.46
CA PRO A 46 -1.26 -2.91 -18.53
C PRO A 46 -1.05 -3.57 -17.16
N GLU A 47 -0.02 -3.14 -16.44
CA GLU A 47 0.17 -3.46 -15.02
C GLU A 47 -0.38 -2.33 -14.16
N ILE A 48 -1.27 -2.64 -13.22
CA ILE A 48 -1.84 -1.66 -12.31
C ILE A 48 -0.93 -1.52 -11.09
N TYR A 49 -0.75 -0.28 -10.64
CA TYR A 49 -0.05 0.05 -9.40
C TYR A 49 -1.04 0.63 -8.40
N GLY A 50 -0.94 0.18 -7.16
CA GLY A 50 -1.77 0.64 -6.06
C GLY A 50 -1.00 0.74 -4.76
N ILE A 51 -1.61 1.33 -3.76
CA ILE A 51 -1.09 1.43 -2.39
C ILE A 51 -2.04 0.78 -1.41
N VAL A 52 -1.48 0.19 -0.36
CA VAL A 52 -2.24 -0.39 0.75
C VAL A 52 -2.89 0.73 1.54
N THR A 53 -4.22 0.73 1.60
CA THR A 53 -5.02 1.73 2.32
C THR A 53 -5.67 1.18 3.58
N ASP A 54 -5.78 -0.15 3.71
CA ASP A 54 -6.31 -0.79 4.90
C ASP A 54 -5.86 -2.24 4.99
N ILE A 55 -5.69 -2.74 6.22
CA ILE A 55 -5.36 -4.12 6.54
C ILE A 55 -6.29 -4.57 7.65
N THR A 56 -7.20 -5.46 7.33
CA THR A 56 -8.20 -5.97 8.27
C THR A 56 -7.91 -7.44 8.59
N LEU A 57 -7.78 -7.76 9.87
CA LEU A 57 -7.77 -9.13 10.36
C LEU A 57 -9.21 -9.55 10.64
N GLU A 58 -9.68 -10.55 9.88
CA GLU A 58 -11.03 -11.06 10.09
C GLU A 58 -11.05 -12.01 11.30
N GLU A 59 -11.94 -11.74 12.26
CA GLU A 59 -12.12 -12.64 13.38
C GLU A 59 -12.75 -13.96 12.93
N ASP A 60 -12.29 -15.06 13.52
CA ASP A 60 -13.00 -16.32 13.46
C ASP A 60 -13.62 -16.68 14.83
N GLY A 61 -14.67 -17.50 14.81
CA GLY A 61 -15.40 -17.85 16.05
C GLY A 61 -14.54 -18.49 17.13
N PHE A 62 -13.44 -19.14 16.76
CA PHE A 62 -12.51 -19.76 17.71
C PHE A 62 -11.63 -18.72 18.42
N LEU A 63 -11.09 -17.74 17.68
CA LEU A 63 -10.35 -16.63 18.30
C LEU A 63 -11.23 -15.83 19.25
N ARG A 64 -12.50 -15.62 18.90
CA ARG A 64 -13.49 -15.00 19.79
C ARG A 64 -13.69 -15.82 21.05
N GLN A 65 -13.77 -17.15 20.94
CA GLN A 65 -13.89 -18.04 22.09
C GLN A 65 -12.65 -17.97 22.99
N ILE A 66 -11.45 -18.00 22.43
CA ILE A 66 -10.19 -17.82 23.17
C ILE A 66 -10.19 -16.46 23.89
N ALA A 67 -10.44 -15.38 23.16
CA ALA A 67 -10.39 -14.02 23.70
C ALA A 67 -11.40 -13.78 24.85
N SER A 68 -12.54 -14.49 24.84
CA SER A 68 -13.59 -14.37 25.87
C SER A 68 -13.49 -15.37 27.03
N SER A 69 -12.56 -16.32 26.96
CA SER A 69 -12.42 -17.36 28.00
C SER A 69 -11.46 -16.93 29.11
N ALA A 70 -11.90 -16.97 30.36
CA ALA A 70 -11.02 -16.72 31.49
C ALA A 70 -10.14 -17.96 31.79
N GLY A 71 -8.82 -17.74 32.00
CA GLY A 71 -7.90 -18.80 32.44
C GLY A 71 -7.26 -19.62 31.31
N ILE A 72 -7.23 -19.12 30.10
CA ILE A 72 -6.45 -19.75 29.02
C ILE A 72 -4.94 -19.58 29.30
N SER A 73 -4.18 -20.68 29.10
CA SER A 73 -2.74 -20.64 29.28
C SER A 73 -2.07 -19.80 28.20
N GLU A 74 -0.95 -19.14 28.54
CA GLU A 74 -0.13 -18.37 27.58
C GLU A 74 0.37 -19.24 26.43
N GLU A 75 0.55 -20.54 26.63
CA GLU A 75 0.93 -21.50 25.60
C GLU A 75 -0.14 -21.62 24.49
N VAL A 76 -1.42 -21.68 24.86
CA VAL A 76 -2.53 -21.74 23.89
C VAL A 76 -2.65 -20.44 23.12
N ILE A 77 -2.44 -19.30 23.78
CA ILE A 77 -2.43 -17.98 23.12
C ILE A 77 -1.28 -17.91 22.11
N ARG A 78 -0.07 -18.32 22.52
CA ARG A 78 1.12 -18.33 21.65
C ARG A 78 0.94 -19.27 20.48
N ASP A 79 0.45 -20.48 20.69
CA ASP A 79 0.17 -21.43 19.61
C ASP A 79 -0.84 -20.88 18.61
N ALA A 80 -1.90 -20.22 19.10
CA ALA A 80 -2.87 -19.57 18.24
C ALA A 80 -2.26 -18.41 17.43
N GLN A 81 -1.32 -17.65 17.99
CA GLN A 81 -0.63 -16.55 17.31
C GLN A 81 0.38 -17.05 16.27
N GLU A 82 1.11 -18.13 16.56
CA GLU A 82 2.21 -18.63 15.71
C GLU A 82 1.72 -19.58 14.61
N ASN A 83 0.74 -20.42 14.91
CA ASN A 83 0.37 -21.55 14.05
C ASN A 83 -1.00 -21.39 13.37
N ARG A 84 -1.77 -20.36 13.73
CA ARG A 84 -3.09 -20.16 13.12
C ARG A 84 -3.07 -19.10 12.02
N SER A 85 -3.55 -19.49 10.86
CA SER A 85 -3.78 -18.56 9.76
C SER A 85 -5.10 -17.82 9.97
N VAL A 86 -5.03 -16.56 10.37
CA VAL A 86 -6.18 -15.65 10.41
C VAL A 86 -6.44 -15.14 9.02
N PRO A 87 -7.68 -15.12 8.51
CA PRO A 87 -7.97 -14.47 7.23
C PRO A 87 -7.64 -12.98 7.31
N ILE A 88 -6.82 -12.52 6.39
CA ILE A 88 -6.39 -11.13 6.33
C ILE A 88 -6.82 -10.54 5.01
N VAL A 89 -7.52 -9.42 5.10
CA VAL A 89 -8.03 -8.68 3.96
C VAL A 89 -7.26 -7.37 3.81
N ILE A 90 -6.72 -7.12 2.63
CA ILE A 90 -5.97 -5.91 2.30
C ILE A 90 -6.77 -5.10 1.29
N ARG A 91 -6.98 -3.82 1.56
CA ARG A 91 -7.56 -2.87 0.61
C ARG A 91 -6.46 -2.10 -0.09
N VAL A 92 -6.56 -1.99 -1.41
CA VAL A 92 -5.55 -1.36 -2.26
C VAL A 92 -6.21 -0.31 -3.14
N CYS A 93 -5.81 0.95 -3.02
CA CYS A 93 -6.24 2.05 -3.90
C CYS A 93 -5.33 2.13 -5.12
N PHE A 94 -5.89 2.24 -6.32
CA PHE A 94 -5.12 2.37 -7.55
C PHE A 94 -4.57 3.79 -7.70
N ILE A 95 -3.27 3.89 -8.00
CA ILE A 95 -2.56 5.17 -8.17
C ILE A 95 -2.09 5.39 -9.61
N GLY A 96 -2.25 4.39 -10.47
CA GLY A 96 -1.93 4.45 -11.88
C GLY A 96 -1.68 3.07 -12.48
N TYR A 97 -1.17 3.05 -13.70
CA TYR A 97 -0.80 1.82 -14.39
C TYR A 97 0.39 2.05 -15.33
N MET A 98 1.02 0.96 -15.74
CA MET A 98 2.08 0.96 -16.75
C MET A 98 1.57 0.24 -18.00
N GLU A 99 1.75 0.85 -19.14
CA GLU A 99 1.39 0.31 -20.44
C GLU A 99 2.54 0.58 -21.43
N GLU A 100 3.05 -0.43 -22.09
CA GLU A 100 4.17 -0.33 -23.06
C GLU A 100 5.36 0.47 -22.50
N ASP A 101 5.82 0.14 -21.29
CA ASP A 101 6.90 0.80 -20.55
C ASP A 101 6.65 2.30 -20.24
N ARG A 102 5.40 2.75 -20.33
CA ARG A 102 4.98 4.10 -19.98
C ARG A 102 4.16 4.10 -18.70
N VAL A 103 4.61 4.85 -17.71
CA VAL A 103 3.86 5.11 -16.49
C VAL A 103 2.78 6.14 -16.75
N LEU A 104 1.55 5.79 -16.43
CA LEU A 104 0.35 6.63 -16.55
C LEU A 104 -0.30 6.77 -15.17
N HIS A 105 -0.24 7.98 -14.60
CA HIS A 105 -0.88 8.31 -13.33
C HIS A 105 -2.37 8.60 -13.52
N LEU A 106 -3.07 7.64 -14.10
CA LEU A 106 -4.52 7.65 -14.35
C LEU A 106 -5.13 6.39 -13.76
N LEU A 107 -6.43 6.40 -13.51
CA LEU A 107 -7.15 5.18 -13.16
C LEU A 107 -7.08 4.18 -14.32
N PRO A 108 -6.95 2.88 -14.02
CA PRO A 108 -6.86 1.86 -15.06
C PRO A 108 -8.12 1.85 -15.92
N PRO A 109 -8.01 1.55 -17.22
CA PRO A 109 -9.16 1.54 -18.14
C PRO A 109 -10.19 0.46 -17.79
N ARG A 110 -9.77 -0.59 -17.10
CA ARG A 110 -10.61 -1.69 -16.61
C ARG A 110 -10.10 -2.18 -15.26
N PRO A 111 -10.99 -2.64 -14.36
CA PRO A 111 -10.57 -3.33 -13.16
C PRO A 111 -9.88 -4.65 -13.49
N PRO A 112 -8.97 -5.13 -12.63
CA PRO A 112 -8.35 -6.44 -12.79
C PRO A 112 -9.38 -7.57 -12.61
N VAL A 113 -9.03 -8.75 -13.12
CA VAL A 113 -9.90 -9.95 -13.04
C VAL A 113 -9.81 -10.57 -11.64
N THR A 114 -10.92 -11.11 -11.14
CA THR A 114 -10.98 -11.85 -9.88
C THR A 114 -9.91 -12.95 -9.82
N LEU A 115 -9.34 -13.16 -8.64
CA LEU A 115 -8.24 -14.08 -8.35
C LEU A 115 -6.88 -13.72 -9.00
N THR A 116 -6.75 -12.55 -9.60
CA THR A 116 -5.44 -12.02 -9.99
C THR A 116 -4.49 -12.00 -8.80
N GLU A 117 -3.27 -12.51 -8.99
CA GLU A 117 -2.21 -12.48 -7.99
C GLU A 117 -1.61 -11.08 -7.87
N ILE A 118 -1.28 -10.70 -6.63
CA ILE A 118 -0.79 -9.37 -6.30
C ILE A 118 0.59 -9.48 -5.68
N TYR A 119 1.48 -8.56 -6.04
CA TYR A 119 2.89 -8.60 -5.66
C TYR A 119 3.34 -7.28 -5.03
N PRO A 120 4.27 -7.29 -4.07
CA PRO A 120 4.94 -6.07 -3.63
C PRO A 120 5.79 -5.52 -4.76
N CYS A 121 5.89 -4.20 -4.86
CA CYS A 121 6.81 -3.56 -5.79
C CYS A 121 8.26 -3.72 -5.34
N SER A 122 9.16 -3.95 -6.28
CA SER A 122 10.60 -3.84 -6.07
C SER A 122 11.01 -2.36 -5.98
N VAL A 123 12.19 -2.10 -5.41
CA VAL A 123 12.78 -0.75 -5.37
C VAL A 123 12.82 -0.11 -6.75
N ARG A 124 13.19 -0.87 -7.78
CA ARG A 124 13.23 -0.40 -9.16
C ARG A 124 11.85 0.04 -9.65
N GLU A 125 10.81 -0.77 -9.44
CA GLU A 125 9.44 -0.46 -9.85
C GLU A 125 8.90 0.77 -9.10
N ILE A 126 9.20 0.88 -7.80
CA ILE A 126 8.84 2.06 -7.00
C ILE A 126 9.48 3.31 -7.61
N CYS A 127 10.80 3.32 -7.81
CA CYS A 127 11.52 4.48 -8.33
C CYS A 127 11.08 4.84 -9.76
N GLU A 128 10.79 3.87 -10.61
CA GLU A 128 10.32 4.11 -11.97
C GLU A 128 8.92 4.73 -11.98
N PHE A 129 7.99 4.16 -11.21
CA PHE A 129 6.62 4.62 -11.14
C PHE A 129 6.51 6.01 -10.50
N THR A 130 7.26 6.26 -9.42
CA THR A 130 7.20 7.50 -8.63
C THR A 130 8.17 8.60 -9.07
N ARG A 131 8.84 8.42 -10.22
CA ARG A 131 9.71 9.45 -10.81
C ARG A 131 9.00 10.78 -11.06
N LYS A 132 7.71 10.72 -11.38
CA LYS A 132 6.80 11.85 -11.50
C LYS A 132 5.74 11.76 -10.42
N PHE A 133 5.24 12.89 -9.97
CA PHE A 133 4.39 12.98 -8.78
C PHE A 133 2.88 13.01 -9.06
N GLY A 134 2.46 12.96 -10.31
CA GLY A 134 1.04 13.06 -10.68
C GLY A 134 0.11 12.02 -10.03
N TYR A 135 0.63 10.93 -9.47
CA TYR A 135 -0.11 9.92 -8.75
C TYR A 135 -0.55 10.39 -7.33
N LEU A 136 0.15 11.36 -6.73
CA LEU A 136 -0.13 11.86 -5.37
C LEU A 136 -1.57 12.37 -5.24
N ARG A 137 -2.14 12.94 -6.32
CA ARG A 137 -3.55 13.35 -6.34
C ARG A 137 -4.52 12.20 -6.06
N HIS A 138 -4.19 10.96 -6.43
CA HIS A 138 -5.04 9.79 -6.13
C HIS A 138 -5.03 9.49 -4.64
N ILE A 139 -3.87 9.60 -3.99
CA ILE A 139 -3.71 9.42 -2.53
C ILE A 139 -4.52 10.48 -1.78
N MET A 140 -4.41 11.73 -2.20
CA MET A 140 -5.14 12.85 -1.57
C MET A 140 -6.66 12.74 -1.71
N ASN A 141 -7.15 12.00 -2.71
CA ASN A 141 -8.57 11.80 -2.95
C ASN A 141 -9.12 10.48 -2.36
N VAL A 142 -8.34 9.74 -1.57
CA VAL A 142 -8.83 8.55 -0.87
C VAL A 142 -9.82 8.98 0.21
N THR A 143 -10.97 8.33 0.26
CA THR A 143 -12.04 8.61 1.22
C THR A 143 -12.09 7.55 2.32
N GLY A 144 -12.54 7.94 3.51
CA GLY A 144 -12.75 7.03 4.62
C GLY A 144 -11.52 6.76 5.50
N LEU A 145 -10.40 7.44 5.22
CA LEU A 145 -9.19 7.41 6.05
C LEU A 145 -8.48 8.78 6.01
N PRO A 146 -7.59 9.06 6.96
CA PRO A 146 -6.80 10.30 6.95
C PRO A 146 -5.80 10.29 5.80
N ALA A 147 -6.10 11.00 4.70
CA ALA A 147 -5.24 11.04 3.51
C ALA A 147 -3.82 11.55 3.81
N GLY A 148 -3.68 12.46 4.78
CA GLY A 148 -2.38 12.97 5.23
C GLY A 148 -1.49 11.89 5.83
N GLU A 149 -2.05 11.02 6.68
CA GLU A 149 -1.34 9.87 7.27
C GLU A 149 -0.89 8.87 6.19
N LEU A 150 -1.81 8.53 5.28
CA LEU A 150 -1.50 7.63 4.17
C LEU A 150 -0.37 8.20 3.31
N LEU A 151 -0.44 9.49 2.99
CA LEU A 151 0.57 10.17 2.20
C LEU A 151 1.92 10.18 2.91
N ALA A 152 1.97 10.55 4.19
CA ALA A 152 3.21 10.63 4.97
C ALA A 152 3.93 9.28 5.04
N VAL A 153 3.20 8.21 5.37
CA VAL A 153 3.76 6.85 5.44
C VAL A 153 4.23 6.38 4.06
N HIS A 154 3.45 6.67 3.00
CA HIS A 154 3.82 6.33 1.63
C HIS A 154 5.09 7.07 1.19
N LEU A 155 5.18 8.38 1.44
CA LEU A 155 6.36 9.19 1.11
C LEU A 155 7.61 8.68 1.81
N ARG A 156 7.53 8.34 3.11
CA ARG A 156 8.65 7.74 3.85
C ARG A 156 9.16 6.46 3.19
N GLN A 157 8.27 5.51 2.92
CA GLN A 157 8.66 4.23 2.30
C GLN A 157 9.25 4.44 0.91
N THR A 158 8.68 5.35 0.12
CA THR A 158 9.15 5.64 -1.24
C THR A 158 10.49 6.38 -1.21
N ALA A 159 10.69 7.33 -0.29
CA ALA A 159 11.96 8.02 -0.09
C ALA A 159 13.09 7.04 0.23
N MET A 160 12.84 6.06 1.12
CA MET A 160 13.82 5.00 1.42
C MET A 160 14.20 4.20 0.17
N ALA A 161 13.23 3.89 -0.71
CA ALA A 161 13.52 3.20 -1.96
C ALA A 161 14.37 4.04 -2.90
N HIS A 162 14.08 5.35 -3.01
CA HIS A 162 14.85 6.28 -3.84
C HIS A 162 16.28 6.49 -3.30
N VAL A 163 16.45 6.63 -1.99
CA VAL A 163 17.77 6.70 -1.33
C VAL A 163 18.58 5.43 -1.64
N GLN A 164 17.96 4.25 -1.53
CA GLN A 164 18.61 2.98 -1.88
C GLN A 164 19.02 2.93 -3.37
N ALA A 165 18.29 3.61 -4.25
CA ALA A 165 18.60 3.73 -5.67
C ALA A 165 19.57 4.89 -6.00
N GLY A 166 20.00 5.68 -5.00
CA GLY A 166 20.94 6.80 -5.15
C GLY A 166 20.30 8.17 -5.47
N ASP A 167 18.97 8.30 -5.37
CA ASP A 167 18.25 9.57 -5.55
C ASP A 167 17.84 10.16 -4.18
N ASN A 168 18.76 10.83 -3.54
CA ASN A 168 18.58 11.39 -2.20
C ASN A 168 17.66 12.63 -2.16
N ASP A 169 17.45 13.28 -3.30
CA ASP A 169 16.66 14.52 -3.37
C ASP A 169 15.18 14.26 -3.71
N TRP A 170 14.81 13.00 -3.94
CA TRP A 170 13.44 12.66 -4.32
C TRP A 170 12.40 13.16 -3.30
N ALA A 171 12.68 12.97 -2.00
CA ALA A 171 11.77 13.35 -0.92
C ALA A 171 11.48 14.86 -0.91
N LEU A 172 12.49 15.69 -1.12
CA LEU A 172 12.32 17.15 -1.21
C LEU A 172 11.40 17.52 -2.37
N ARG A 173 11.65 16.96 -3.56
CA ARG A 173 10.80 17.21 -4.74
C ARG A 173 9.36 16.73 -4.54
N ALA A 174 9.17 15.61 -3.83
CA ALA A 174 7.84 15.09 -3.54
C ALA A 174 7.07 16.01 -2.58
N ILE A 175 7.74 16.57 -1.59
CA ILE A 175 7.14 17.51 -0.64
C ILE A 175 6.79 18.83 -1.32
N ASP A 176 7.65 19.35 -2.19
CA ASP A 176 7.37 20.55 -3.00
C ASP A 176 6.09 20.34 -3.83
N GLU A 177 5.95 19.19 -4.50
CA GLU A 177 4.73 18.85 -5.25
C GLU A 177 3.48 18.77 -4.37
N VAL A 178 3.60 18.20 -3.15
CA VAL A 178 2.48 18.17 -2.18
C VAL A 178 2.06 19.58 -1.78
N MET A 179 3.02 20.46 -1.54
CA MET A 179 2.73 21.87 -1.21
C MET A 179 2.01 22.56 -2.37
N ASP A 180 2.44 22.33 -3.60
CA ASP A 180 1.79 22.88 -4.80
C ASP A 180 0.37 22.35 -4.98
N LEU A 181 0.16 21.05 -4.79
CA LEU A 181 -1.17 20.42 -4.87
C LEU A 181 -2.15 20.98 -3.82
N LEU A 182 -1.65 21.40 -2.65
CA LEU A 182 -2.44 21.90 -1.53
C LEU A 182 -2.41 23.43 -1.39
N ALA A 183 -1.79 24.16 -2.31
CA ALA A 183 -1.66 25.62 -2.24
C ALA A 183 -3.01 26.36 -2.11
N GLY A 184 -4.10 25.76 -2.61
CA GLY A 184 -5.47 26.30 -2.51
C GLY A 184 -6.22 25.94 -1.21
N ASP A 185 -5.65 25.06 -0.35
CA ASP A 185 -6.26 24.59 0.90
C ASP A 185 -5.25 24.62 2.07
N PRO A 186 -5.08 25.78 2.72
CA PRO A 186 -4.12 25.92 3.82
C PRO A 186 -4.40 25.00 5.02
N ALA A 187 -5.66 24.63 5.27
CA ALA A 187 -6.00 23.76 6.39
C ALA A 187 -5.56 22.31 6.11
N ALA A 188 -5.81 21.82 4.90
CA ALA A 188 -5.31 20.52 4.45
C ALA A 188 -3.77 20.51 4.43
N LEU A 189 -3.13 21.58 3.94
CA LEU A 189 -1.67 21.71 3.91
C LEU A 189 -1.05 21.58 5.31
N ILE A 190 -1.56 22.29 6.31
CA ILE A 190 -1.06 22.22 7.69
C ILE A 190 -1.20 20.79 8.23
N THR A 191 -2.35 20.15 8.01
CA THR A 191 -2.61 18.78 8.48
C THR A 191 -1.65 17.77 7.84
N VAL A 192 -1.49 17.84 6.52
CA VAL A 192 -0.62 16.93 5.77
C VAL A 192 0.84 17.15 6.13
N MET A 193 1.30 18.42 6.22
CA MET A 193 2.69 18.72 6.58
C MET A 193 3.01 18.34 8.03
N GLY A 194 2.02 18.37 8.93
CA GLY A 194 2.16 17.80 10.28
C GLY A 194 2.47 16.31 10.23
N ALA A 195 1.65 15.53 9.51
CA ALA A 195 1.87 14.09 9.36
C ALA A 195 3.21 13.76 8.65
N VAL A 196 3.61 14.57 7.66
CA VAL A 196 4.91 14.43 6.98
C VAL A 196 6.07 14.68 7.94
N GLY A 197 5.94 15.69 8.84
CA GLY A 197 6.93 15.95 9.89
C GLY A 197 7.08 14.80 10.88
N ASP A 198 5.96 14.19 11.28
CA ASP A 198 5.95 13.03 12.20
C ASP A 198 6.50 11.75 11.57
N ALA A 199 6.56 11.68 10.24
CA ALA A 199 7.01 10.49 9.52
C ALA A 199 8.54 10.37 9.39
N ASP A 200 9.34 11.36 9.81
CA ASP A 200 10.83 11.38 9.73
C ASP A 200 11.36 10.95 8.35
N ILE A 201 10.86 11.62 7.29
CA ILE A 201 11.15 11.24 5.90
C ILE A 201 12.64 11.44 5.55
N PHE A 202 13.35 12.28 6.29
CA PHE A 202 14.73 12.69 6.02
C PHE A 202 15.78 12.01 6.91
N GLU A 203 15.38 11.14 7.86
CA GLU A 203 16.27 10.31 8.66
C GLU A 203 16.45 8.92 8.04
#